data_c94fe86278d022d9e27ff6af94464c1a
#
_entry.id   c94fe86278d022d9e27ff6af94464c1a
#
_cell.length_a   1.000
_cell.length_b   1.000
_cell.length_c   1.000
_cell.angle_alpha   90.00
_cell.angle_beta   90.00
_cell.angle_gamma   90.00
#
_symmetry.space_group_name_H-M   'P 1'
#
loop_
_entity.id
_entity.type
_entity.pdbx_description
1 polymer ?
#
loop_
_entity_poly.entity_id
_entity_poly.type
_entity_poly.pdbx_seq_one_letter_code
_entity_poly.pdbx_strand_id
1 'polypeptide(L)'
;MVTELAKTENNYQSAFRSVRELSPTVPWLELVRTSAMDRFEQLGFPTVHDENWKYTNLAPLAKQSFAPATRTEKFAVDVERFTYSETATAHLVVVNGFLSEELSNKSGLENVIAIDLLTAVSDARYNKIARAYLARNAGYHNNGLAALNTAFLQSGVFLLIPKNVKVEKPIQVTFLTDDENASFPRLLVVAEEHSSATLIESFVSTGENQYFTDAVTEVVIKDGARLEHYRVQQESGKAFHTSLTSAELGRGSSYDTTSINLGGRLARHDISVVMDNEGAECWVDGLYLVGADQHTDTHSVIDHQQPHCNSHQLYKGILDGNARAVFNGKVFVREGAQKTDAMQTNKNLLLSPQARVDTKPQLEIYADDVKCAHGAAVGQIDQEELFYLQARGINPELGRSLLTYGFAEEVIEKIKIDSIKAQLDEIVLRQLNTQLE
;
A
#
# COMPACT_ATOMS: atom_id res chain seq x y z
N MET A 1 22.15 17.52 -8.46
CA MET A 1 20.88 16.77 -8.54
C MET A 1 20.91 15.71 -9.65
N VAL A 2 21.05 16.06 -10.94
CA VAL A 2 21.13 15.07 -12.04
C VAL A 2 22.31 14.09 -11.87
N THR A 3 23.47 14.55 -11.44
CA THR A 3 24.65 13.71 -11.17
C THR A 3 24.51 12.78 -9.97
N GLU A 4 23.70 13.13 -8.96
CA GLU A 4 23.47 12.29 -7.77
C GLU A 4 22.46 11.17 -8.05
N LEU A 5 21.38 11.47 -8.78
CA LEU A 5 20.43 10.46 -9.26
C LEU A 5 21.14 9.41 -10.12
N ALA A 6 21.91 9.85 -11.12
CA ALA A 6 22.66 8.95 -11.99
C ALA A 6 23.68 8.09 -11.21
N LYS A 7 24.28 8.61 -10.13
CA LYS A 7 25.18 7.82 -9.28
C LYS A 7 24.45 6.73 -8.51
N THR A 8 23.28 7.02 -7.97
CA THR A 8 22.46 6.05 -7.24
C THR A 8 21.92 4.96 -8.18
N GLU A 9 21.49 5.34 -9.36
CA GLU A 9 21.07 4.39 -10.41
C GLU A 9 22.20 3.45 -10.80
N ASN A 10 23.42 3.94 -11.01
CA ASN A 10 24.61 3.13 -11.29
C ASN A 10 24.95 2.16 -10.13
N ASN A 11 24.68 2.54 -8.86
CA ASN A 11 24.89 1.65 -7.73
C ASN A 11 23.90 0.47 -7.75
N TYR A 12 22.62 0.70 -8.09
CA TYR A 12 21.66 -0.39 -8.24
C TYR A 12 21.99 -1.32 -9.41
N GLN A 13 22.46 -0.80 -10.54
CA GLN A 13 22.94 -1.61 -11.67
C GLN A 13 24.08 -2.53 -11.25
N SER A 14 25.07 -2.00 -10.52
CA SER A 14 26.21 -2.77 -10.04
C SER A 14 25.79 -3.84 -9.05
N ALA A 15 24.88 -3.49 -8.11
CA ALA A 15 24.33 -4.42 -7.12
C ALA A 15 23.48 -5.53 -7.77
N PHE A 16 22.72 -5.20 -8.82
CA PHE A 16 21.91 -6.18 -9.55
C PHE A 16 22.73 -7.32 -10.14
N ARG A 17 23.90 -7.04 -10.69
CA ARG A 17 24.81 -8.07 -11.22
C ARG A 17 25.21 -9.06 -10.13
N SER A 18 25.62 -8.56 -8.97
CA SER A 18 26.00 -9.39 -7.82
C SER A 18 24.82 -10.21 -7.28
N VAL A 19 23.65 -9.58 -7.15
CA VAL A 19 22.44 -10.25 -6.69
C VAL A 19 22.02 -11.38 -7.63
N ARG A 20 22.09 -11.15 -8.94
CA ARG A 20 21.74 -12.13 -9.95
C ARG A 20 22.66 -13.37 -9.91
N GLU A 21 23.95 -13.17 -9.67
CA GLU A 21 24.91 -14.27 -9.53
C GLU A 21 24.68 -15.10 -8.26
N LEU A 22 24.34 -14.43 -7.15
CA LEU A 22 24.11 -15.07 -5.85
C LEU A 22 22.73 -15.76 -5.72
N SER A 23 21.74 -15.27 -6.45
CA SER A 23 20.34 -15.75 -6.37
C SER A 23 19.79 -16.07 -7.77
N PRO A 24 20.30 -17.13 -8.42
CA PRO A 24 19.78 -17.55 -9.72
C PRO A 24 18.36 -18.07 -9.58
N THR A 25 17.53 -17.84 -10.60
CA THR A 25 16.14 -18.29 -10.62
C THR A 25 15.80 -19.01 -11.93
N VAL A 26 14.53 -19.30 -12.16
CA VAL A 26 14.11 -19.97 -13.41
C VAL A 26 14.30 -19.04 -14.62
N PRO A 27 14.60 -19.58 -15.83
CA PRO A 27 15.01 -18.79 -16.99
C PRO A 27 14.02 -17.67 -17.37
N TRP A 28 12.71 -17.91 -17.29
CA TRP A 28 11.75 -16.88 -17.64
C TRP A 28 11.74 -15.71 -16.66
N LEU A 29 11.94 -15.95 -15.37
CA LEU A 29 11.99 -14.90 -14.35
C LEU A 29 13.31 -14.13 -14.45
N GLU A 30 14.42 -14.79 -14.80
CA GLU A 30 15.68 -14.10 -15.10
C GLU A 30 15.54 -13.11 -16.27
N LEU A 31 14.78 -13.48 -17.30
CA LEU A 31 14.48 -12.57 -18.41
C LEU A 31 13.65 -11.38 -17.94
N VAL A 32 12.65 -11.61 -17.09
CA VAL A 32 11.82 -10.53 -16.51
C VAL A 32 12.66 -9.60 -15.65
N ARG A 33 13.50 -10.13 -14.75
CA ARG A 33 14.39 -9.33 -13.88
C ARG A 33 15.37 -8.49 -14.70
N THR A 34 15.97 -9.08 -15.74
CA THR A 34 16.89 -8.37 -16.64
C THR A 34 16.17 -7.27 -17.40
N SER A 35 15.01 -7.57 -18.00
CA SER A 35 14.20 -6.57 -18.71
C SER A 35 13.73 -5.45 -17.78
N ALA A 36 13.43 -5.76 -16.53
CA ALA A 36 13.03 -4.77 -15.53
C ALA A 36 14.22 -3.86 -15.15
N MET A 37 15.44 -4.39 -15.02
CA MET A 37 16.62 -3.55 -14.78
C MET A 37 16.91 -2.66 -15.99
N ASP A 38 16.87 -3.18 -17.22
CA ASP A 38 17.04 -2.40 -18.44
C ASP A 38 15.99 -1.26 -18.51
N ARG A 39 14.77 -1.56 -17.99
CA ARG A 39 13.70 -0.56 -17.96
C ARG A 39 13.94 0.49 -16.86
N PHE A 40 14.41 0.09 -15.69
CA PHE A 40 14.82 1.05 -14.65
C PHE A 40 15.98 1.96 -15.14
N GLU A 41 16.95 1.42 -15.87
CA GLU A 41 18.01 2.21 -16.49
C GLU A 41 17.50 3.30 -17.45
N GLN A 42 16.40 3.00 -18.16
CA GLN A 42 15.79 3.95 -19.10
C GLN A 42 14.93 5.00 -18.40
N LEU A 43 14.16 4.61 -17.38
CA LEU A 43 13.20 5.47 -16.69
C LEU A 43 13.84 6.24 -15.54
N GLY A 44 14.76 5.62 -14.80
CA GLY A 44 15.33 6.13 -13.57
C GLY A 44 14.33 6.31 -12.44
N PHE A 45 14.76 7.04 -11.41
CA PHE A 45 13.85 7.53 -10.39
C PHE A 45 12.98 8.67 -10.94
N PRO A 46 11.68 8.66 -10.68
CA PRO A 46 10.81 9.73 -11.12
C PRO A 46 11.17 11.07 -10.45
N THR A 47 10.87 12.16 -11.14
CA THR A 47 11.20 13.52 -10.72
C THR A 47 9.95 14.38 -10.65
N VAL A 48 10.05 15.57 -10.07
CA VAL A 48 8.93 16.54 -10.01
C VAL A 48 8.51 17.07 -11.40
N HIS A 49 9.23 16.72 -12.47
CA HIS A 49 8.84 17.02 -13.85
C HIS A 49 7.87 15.99 -14.42
N ASP A 50 7.79 14.82 -13.78
CA ASP A 50 6.84 13.78 -14.13
C ASP A 50 5.47 14.15 -13.53
N GLU A 51 4.41 14.16 -14.34
CA GLU A 51 3.07 14.62 -13.92
C GLU A 51 2.60 13.97 -12.62
N ASN A 52 2.79 12.66 -12.49
CA ASN A 52 2.39 11.89 -11.30
C ASN A 52 3.30 12.13 -10.08
N TRP A 53 4.40 12.86 -10.23
CA TRP A 53 5.38 13.14 -9.17
C TRP A 53 5.55 14.64 -8.90
N LYS A 54 4.72 15.47 -9.51
CA LYS A 54 4.79 16.94 -9.42
C LYS A 54 4.87 17.47 -8.00
N TYR A 55 4.18 16.83 -7.07
CA TYR A 55 4.10 17.26 -5.66
C TYR A 55 4.98 16.44 -4.72
N THR A 56 5.66 15.39 -5.22
CA THR A 56 6.48 14.48 -4.42
C THR A 56 7.89 14.38 -4.97
N ASN A 57 8.85 14.88 -4.21
CA ASN A 57 10.23 14.97 -4.63
C ASN A 57 11.07 13.83 -4.03
N LEU A 58 11.55 12.91 -4.86
CA LEU A 58 12.45 11.81 -4.48
C LEU A 58 13.94 12.21 -4.38
N ALA A 59 14.32 13.45 -4.64
CA ALA A 59 15.72 13.87 -4.51
C ALA A 59 16.34 13.61 -3.12
N PRO A 60 15.61 13.69 -1.99
CA PRO A 60 16.16 13.27 -0.69
C PRO A 60 16.51 11.79 -0.62
N LEU A 61 15.72 10.91 -1.22
CA LEU A 61 16.00 9.47 -1.35
C LEU A 61 17.21 9.23 -2.24
N ALA A 62 17.28 9.90 -3.39
CA ALA A 62 18.36 9.75 -4.35
C ALA A 62 19.73 10.20 -3.84
N LYS A 63 19.79 11.01 -2.79
CA LYS A 63 21.04 11.39 -2.11
C LYS A 63 21.58 10.29 -1.20
N GLN A 64 20.74 9.32 -0.85
CA GLN A 64 21.10 8.19 0.00
C GLN A 64 21.45 6.99 -0.91
N SER A 65 22.59 6.37 -0.68
CA SER A 65 23.00 5.17 -1.41
C SER A 65 22.69 3.94 -0.57
N PHE A 66 21.41 3.56 -0.50
CA PHE A 66 21.01 2.33 0.17
C PHE A 66 21.47 1.11 -0.63
N ALA A 67 22.22 0.22 -0.01
CA ALA A 67 22.54 -1.07 -0.61
C ALA A 67 21.30 -1.97 -0.60
N PRO A 68 21.06 -2.77 -1.65
CA PRO A 68 20.00 -3.78 -1.58
C PRO A 68 20.22 -4.74 -0.41
N ALA A 69 19.14 -5.04 0.29
CA ALA A 69 19.15 -5.99 1.39
C ALA A 69 19.60 -7.37 0.92
N THR A 70 20.29 -8.09 1.78
CA THR A 70 20.71 -9.49 1.56
C THR A 70 20.00 -10.38 2.55
N ARG A 71 19.81 -11.66 2.19
CA ARG A 71 19.19 -12.64 3.09
C ARG A 71 20.06 -12.83 4.33
N THR A 72 19.48 -12.65 5.50
CA THR A 72 20.11 -12.90 6.80
C THR A 72 19.50 -14.18 7.39
N GLU A 73 20.32 -15.05 7.99
CA GLU A 73 19.85 -16.35 8.49
C GLU A 73 19.22 -16.28 9.89
N LYS A 74 19.52 -15.23 10.66
CA LYS A 74 19.02 -15.12 12.05
C LYS A 74 18.57 -13.70 12.35
N PHE A 75 17.35 -13.59 12.81
CA PHE A 75 16.78 -12.34 13.31
C PHE A 75 16.42 -12.51 14.79
N ALA A 76 16.91 -11.57 15.62
CA ALA A 76 16.52 -11.48 17.03
C ALA A 76 15.41 -10.42 17.17
N VAL A 77 14.25 -10.67 16.55
CA VAL A 77 13.13 -9.74 16.58
C VAL A 77 11.95 -10.39 17.31
N ASP A 78 11.39 -9.66 18.27
CA ASP A 78 10.10 -10.00 18.84
C ASP A 78 9.00 -9.59 17.86
N VAL A 79 8.48 -10.59 17.14
CA VAL A 79 7.42 -10.40 16.12
C VAL A 79 6.03 -10.28 16.76
N GLU A 80 5.86 -10.71 18.00
CA GLU A 80 4.56 -10.71 18.68
C GLU A 80 4.00 -9.27 18.80
N ARG A 81 4.86 -8.29 19.02
CA ARG A 81 4.48 -6.86 19.07
C ARG A 81 3.88 -6.30 17.79
N PHE A 82 4.08 -6.99 16.67
CA PHE A 82 3.55 -6.61 15.33
C PHE A 82 2.43 -7.53 14.88
N THR A 83 2.04 -8.49 15.69
CA THR A 83 1.02 -9.49 15.37
C THR A 83 -0.32 -9.03 15.90
N TYR A 84 -1.31 -8.91 15.03
CA TYR A 84 -2.68 -8.71 15.44
C TYR A 84 -3.25 -9.99 16.07
N SER A 85 -4.04 -9.85 17.12
CA SER A 85 -4.57 -11.00 17.87
C SER A 85 -5.35 -11.98 17.00
N GLU A 86 -6.07 -11.48 16.02
CA GLU A 86 -6.88 -12.28 15.08
C GLU A 86 -6.04 -13.12 14.12
N THR A 87 -4.76 -12.74 13.93
CA THR A 87 -3.85 -13.36 12.94
C THR A 87 -2.79 -14.27 13.54
N ALA A 88 -2.81 -14.49 14.84
CA ALA A 88 -1.75 -15.24 15.55
C ALA A 88 -1.41 -16.63 14.98
N THR A 89 -2.33 -17.27 14.25
CA THR A 89 -2.13 -18.56 13.58
C THR A 89 -1.96 -18.47 12.06
N ALA A 90 -2.05 -17.27 11.49
CA ALA A 90 -2.00 -17.01 10.06
C ALA A 90 -1.13 -15.77 9.77
N HIS A 91 0.12 -15.82 10.22
CA HIS A 91 1.04 -14.69 10.18
C HIS A 91 2.32 -15.06 9.40
N LEU A 92 2.55 -14.39 8.30
CA LEU A 92 3.76 -14.47 7.47
C LEU A 92 4.65 -13.27 7.76
N VAL A 93 5.93 -13.51 7.96
CA VAL A 93 6.91 -12.47 8.30
C VAL A 93 7.97 -12.39 7.19
N VAL A 94 8.09 -11.23 6.59
CA VAL A 94 9.09 -10.90 5.58
C VAL A 94 10.06 -9.90 6.18
N VAL A 95 11.32 -10.26 6.34
CA VAL A 95 12.35 -9.39 6.91
C VAL A 95 13.25 -8.89 5.81
N ASN A 96 13.39 -7.57 5.68
CA ASN A 96 14.21 -6.91 4.65
C ASN A 96 13.93 -7.42 3.22
N GLY A 97 12.66 -7.82 2.93
CA GLY A 97 12.23 -8.34 1.63
C GLY A 97 12.30 -9.88 1.50
N PHE A 98 12.76 -10.62 2.51
CA PHE A 98 12.88 -12.08 2.47
C PHE A 98 11.90 -12.76 3.42
N LEU A 99 11.11 -13.72 2.93
CA LEU A 99 10.21 -14.52 3.77
C LEU A 99 11.02 -15.34 4.79
N SER A 100 10.67 -15.19 6.06
CA SER A 100 11.21 -15.94 7.18
C SER A 100 10.22 -17.04 7.59
N GLU A 101 10.57 -18.30 7.33
CA GLU A 101 9.77 -19.44 7.79
C GLU A 101 9.82 -19.59 9.31
N GLU A 102 10.95 -19.26 9.94
CA GLU A 102 11.15 -19.35 11.40
C GLU A 102 10.25 -18.40 12.17
N LEU A 103 10.07 -17.15 11.67
CA LEU A 103 9.26 -16.12 12.31
C LEU A 103 7.78 -16.19 11.92
N SER A 104 7.43 -16.99 10.91
CA SER A 104 6.07 -17.11 10.41
C SER A 104 5.28 -18.20 11.15
N ASN A 105 4.00 -17.96 11.41
CA ASN A 105 3.07 -18.97 11.92
C ASN A 105 1.97 -19.24 10.89
N LYS A 106 2.00 -20.41 10.29
CA LYS A 106 1.08 -20.84 9.23
C LYS A 106 0.08 -21.91 9.70
N SER A 107 -0.04 -22.14 11.01
CA SER A 107 -0.88 -23.23 11.57
C SER A 107 -2.39 -23.04 11.30
N GLY A 108 -2.85 -21.87 10.94
CA GLY A 108 -4.24 -21.58 10.53
C GLY A 108 -4.45 -21.50 9.02
N LEU A 109 -3.44 -21.84 8.20
CA LEU A 109 -3.48 -21.72 6.73
C LEU A 109 -3.59 -23.09 6.01
N GLU A 110 -4.20 -24.07 6.63
CA GLU A 110 -4.27 -25.46 6.12
C GLU A 110 -4.92 -25.57 4.72
N ASN A 111 -5.86 -24.68 4.41
CA ASN A 111 -6.58 -24.64 3.13
C ASN A 111 -6.08 -23.55 2.18
N VAL A 112 -4.96 -22.91 2.49
CA VAL A 112 -4.38 -21.80 1.73
C VAL A 112 -2.94 -22.16 1.38
N ILE A 113 -2.48 -21.79 0.19
CA ILE A 113 -1.09 -21.91 -0.17
C ILE A 113 -0.40 -20.59 0.16
N ALA A 114 0.50 -20.61 1.16
CA ALA A 114 1.29 -19.48 1.62
C ALA A 114 2.77 -19.88 1.67
N ILE A 115 3.51 -19.56 0.61
CA ILE A 115 4.90 -19.99 0.39
C ILE A 115 5.76 -18.86 -0.15
N ASP A 116 7.08 -19.06 -0.11
CA ASP A 116 8.01 -18.15 -0.77
C ASP A 116 7.71 -18.07 -2.29
N LEU A 117 7.74 -16.87 -2.83
CA LEU A 117 7.38 -16.60 -4.21
C LEU A 117 8.30 -17.30 -5.21
N LEU A 118 9.61 -17.40 -4.94
CA LEU A 118 10.54 -18.13 -5.81
C LEU A 118 10.29 -19.65 -5.75
N THR A 119 9.83 -20.17 -4.61
CA THR A 119 9.36 -21.54 -4.49
C THR A 119 8.15 -21.75 -5.40
N ALA A 120 7.15 -20.87 -5.37
CA ALA A 120 5.98 -20.95 -6.26
C ALA A 120 6.36 -20.90 -7.74
N VAL A 121 7.31 -20.05 -8.10
CA VAL A 121 7.82 -19.91 -9.48
C VAL A 121 8.49 -21.20 -9.99
N SER A 122 9.11 -21.98 -9.10
CA SER A 122 9.87 -23.20 -9.44
C SER A 122 9.03 -24.47 -9.31
N ASP A 123 7.98 -24.47 -8.49
CA ASP A 123 7.13 -25.63 -8.21
C ASP A 123 6.17 -25.91 -9.37
N ALA A 124 6.17 -27.16 -9.88
CA ALA A 124 5.32 -27.57 -10.99
C ALA A 124 3.82 -27.38 -10.75
N ARG A 125 3.37 -27.34 -9.49
CA ARG A 125 1.97 -27.10 -9.10
C ARG A 125 1.54 -25.65 -9.26
N TYR A 126 2.46 -24.70 -9.02
CA TYR A 126 2.13 -23.28 -8.92
C TYR A 126 2.76 -22.41 -9.99
N ASN A 127 3.81 -22.89 -10.68
CA ASN A 127 4.58 -22.11 -11.65
C ASN A 127 3.74 -21.50 -12.78
N LYS A 128 2.69 -22.20 -13.21
CA LYS A 128 1.79 -21.68 -14.25
C LYS A 128 1.00 -20.47 -13.75
N ILE A 129 0.51 -20.50 -12.51
CA ILE A 129 -0.23 -19.41 -11.87
C ILE A 129 0.72 -18.24 -11.62
N ALA A 130 1.87 -18.51 -10.99
CA ALA A 130 2.87 -17.48 -10.74
C ALA A 130 3.31 -16.79 -12.04
N ARG A 131 3.60 -17.55 -13.10
CA ARG A 131 3.99 -17.00 -14.40
C ARG A 131 2.88 -16.20 -15.09
N ALA A 132 1.61 -16.55 -14.85
CA ALA A 132 0.49 -15.86 -15.46
C ALA A 132 0.30 -14.43 -14.90
N TYR A 133 0.63 -14.23 -13.60
CA TYR A 133 0.29 -12.99 -12.91
C TYR A 133 1.50 -12.18 -12.42
N LEU A 134 2.60 -12.82 -12.04
CA LEU A 134 3.78 -12.14 -11.50
C LEU A 134 4.37 -11.15 -12.51
N ALA A 135 4.58 -9.93 -12.07
CA ALA A 135 5.12 -8.81 -12.84
C ALA A 135 4.29 -8.46 -14.11
N ARG A 136 3.00 -8.79 -14.11
CA ARG A 136 2.07 -8.47 -15.20
C ARG A 136 1.31 -7.18 -14.93
N ASN A 137 0.65 -7.12 -13.80
CA ASN A 137 -0.25 -6.01 -13.45
C ASN A 137 0.51 -4.84 -12.81
N ALA A 138 1.66 -5.08 -12.23
CA ALA A 138 2.50 -4.06 -11.60
C ALA A 138 3.07 -2.99 -12.56
N GLY A 139 2.91 -3.16 -13.89
CA GLY A 139 3.22 -2.12 -14.87
C GLY A 139 4.69 -1.66 -14.90
N TYR A 140 5.65 -2.55 -14.60
CA TYR A 140 7.08 -2.20 -14.52
C TYR A 140 7.64 -1.59 -15.83
N HIS A 141 6.96 -1.78 -16.94
CA HIS A 141 7.35 -1.17 -18.22
C HIS A 141 7.24 0.36 -18.23
N ASN A 142 6.37 0.94 -17.41
CA ASN A 142 6.09 2.38 -17.38
C ASN A 142 6.33 3.03 -16.00
N ASN A 143 6.82 2.27 -15.03
CA ASN A 143 7.06 2.73 -13.68
C ASN A 143 8.48 2.29 -13.23
N GLY A 144 9.38 3.26 -13.04
CA GLY A 144 10.77 3.00 -12.67
C GLY A 144 10.92 2.28 -11.32
N LEU A 145 10.08 2.60 -10.33
CA LEU A 145 10.11 1.94 -9.01
C LEU A 145 9.61 0.50 -9.12
N ALA A 146 8.49 0.27 -9.81
CA ALA A 146 8.05 -1.11 -10.07
C ALA A 146 9.07 -1.91 -10.87
N ALA A 147 9.83 -1.27 -11.76
CA ALA A 147 10.93 -1.89 -12.49
C ALA A 147 12.08 -2.24 -11.55
N LEU A 148 12.44 -1.34 -10.64
CA LEU A 148 13.48 -1.59 -9.62
C LEU A 148 13.10 -2.76 -8.72
N ASN A 149 11.88 -2.77 -8.15
CA ASN A 149 11.37 -3.87 -7.34
C ASN A 149 11.41 -5.21 -8.11
N THR A 150 10.96 -5.21 -9.37
CA THR A 150 10.93 -6.42 -10.21
C THR A 150 12.33 -6.93 -10.53
N ALA A 151 13.30 -6.04 -10.75
CA ALA A 151 14.70 -6.43 -10.96
C ALA A 151 15.29 -7.12 -9.72
N PHE A 152 15.04 -6.57 -8.53
CA PHE A 152 15.53 -7.10 -7.26
C PHE A 152 14.63 -8.17 -6.63
N LEU A 153 13.75 -8.80 -7.38
CA LEU A 153 12.90 -9.88 -6.89
C LEU A 153 13.74 -11.12 -6.52
N GLN A 154 14.01 -11.28 -5.23
CA GLN A 154 14.82 -12.38 -4.67
C GLN A 154 14.04 -13.28 -3.72
N SER A 155 12.88 -12.83 -3.25
CA SER A 155 11.95 -13.53 -2.34
C SER A 155 10.63 -12.79 -2.37
N GLY A 156 9.69 -13.21 -1.58
CA GLY A 156 8.38 -12.61 -1.41
C GLY A 156 7.37 -13.63 -0.95
N VAL A 157 6.12 -13.25 -0.94
CA VAL A 157 5.02 -14.13 -0.56
C VAL A 157 4.16 -14.46 -1.78
N PHE A 158 3.91 -15.73 -2.00
CA PHE A 158 2.85 -16.23 -2.87
C PHE A 158 1.71 -16.73 -2.00
N LEU A 159 0.55 -16.08 -2.13
CA LEU A 159 -0.67 -16.41 -1.40
C LEU A 159 -1.75 -16.81 -2.41
N LEU A 160 -2.14 -18.08 -2.38
CA LEU A 160 -3.21 -18.60 -3.22
C LEU A 160 -4.35 -19.11 -2.34
N ILE A 161 -5.53 -18.52 -2.49
CA ILE A 161 -6.78 -18.95 -1.87
C ILE A 161 -7.51 -19.82 -2.90
N PRO A 162 -7.60 -21.13 -2.70
CA PRO A 162 -8.19 -22.03 -3.68
C PRO A 162 -9.68 -21.80 -3.90
N LYS A 163 -10.17 -22.27 -5.03
CA LYS A 163 -11.58 -22.17 -5.42
C LYS A 163 -12.53 -22.66 -4.34
N ASN A 164 -13.58 -21.86 -4.07
CA ASN A 164 -14.62 -22.10 -3.05
C ASN A 164 -14.09 -22.13 -1.60
N VAL A 165 -12.82 -21.85 -1.34
CA VAL A 165 -12.28 -21.76 0.02
C VAL A 165 -12.71 -20.42 0.64
N LYS A 166 -13.28 -20.49 1.84
CA LYS A 166 -13.58 -19.34 2.68
C LYS A 166 -12.62 -19.34 3.86
N VAL A 167 -11.77 -18.35 3.93
CA VAL A 167 -10.80 -18.19 5.03
C VAL A 167 -11.45 -17.36 6.10
N GLU A 168 -11.72 -17.96 7.26
CA GLU A 168 -12.46 -17.30 8.34
C GLU A 168 -11.59 -16.30 9.13
N LYS A 169 -10.31 -16.66 9.34
CA LYS A 169 -9.38 -15.81 10.08
C LYS A 169 -8.58 -14.93 9.13
N PRO A 170 -8.31 -13.68 9.50
CA PRO A 170 -7.45 -12.82 8.68
C PRO A 170 -6.05 -13.41 8.54
N ILE A 171 -5.45 -13.20 7.37
CA ILE A 171 -4.06 -13.55 7.08
C ILE A 171 -3.23 -12.28 7.18
N GLN A 172 -2.19 -12.28 8.00
CA GLN A 172 -1.27 -11.15 8.09
C GLN A 172 0.04 -11.44 7.36
N VAL A 173 0.51 -10.47 6.58
CA VAL A 173 1.85 -10.42 6.02
C VAL A 173 2.54 -9.19 6.60
N THR A 174 3.52 -9.40 7.46
CA THR A 174 4.32 -8.31 8.04
C THR A 174 5.61 -8.16 7.26
N PHE A 175 5.81 -6.99 6.68
CA PHE A 175 7.05 -6.54 6.07
C PHE A 175 7.82 -5.74 7.11
N LEU A 176 8.87 -6.36 7.64
CA LEU A 176 9.70 -5.81 8.70
C LEU A 176 11.03 -5.33 8.15
N THR A 177 11.40 -4.10 8.47
CA THR A 177 12.72 -3.57 8.17
C THR A 177 13.50 -3.36 9.49
N ASP A 178 14.72 -3.92 9.57
CA ASP A 178 15.57 -3.86 10.76
C ASP A 178 16.96 -3.26 10.49
N ASP A 179 17.25 -2.83 9.26
CA ASP A 179 18.57 -2.38 8.83
C ASP A 179 18.49 -1.13 7.93
N GLU A 180 19.62 -0.48 7.71
CA GLU A 180 19.79 0.73 6.86
C GLU A 180 20.05 0.37 5.39
N ASN A 181 19.14 -0.39 4.79
CA ASN A 181 19.26 -0.87 3.41
C ASN A 181 18.08 -0.50 2.52
N ALA A 182 18.10 -0.93 1.26
CA ALA A 182 16.96 -0.94 0.36
C ALA A 182 16.34 -2.33 0.35
N SER A 183 15.07 -2.43 0.72
CA SER A 183 14.29 -3.66 0.63
C SER A 183 13.27 -3.58 -0.50
N PHE A 184 13.05 -4.72 -1.17
CA PHE A 184 12.13 -4.86 -2.31
C PHE A 184 11.07 -5.93 -2.05
N PRO A 185 10.18 -5.73 -1.07
CA PRO A 185 9.14 -6.70 -0.75
C PRO A 185 8.22 -6.96 -1.94
N ARG A 186 7.83 -8.24 -2.14
CA ARG A 186 6.89 -8.65 -3.17
C ARG A 186 5.80 -9.55 -2.59
N LEU A 187 4.55 -9.26 -2.93
CA LEU A 187 3.41 -10.10 -2.60
C LEU A 187 2.59 -10.38 -3.86
N LEU A 188 2.30 -11.63 -4.14
CA LEU A 188 1.35 -12.06 -5.16
C LEU A 188 0.20 -12.80 -4.49
N VAL A 189 -0.99 -12.24 -4.59
CA VAL A 189 -2.23 -12.80 -4.05
C VAL A 189 -3.12 -13.25 -5.20
N VAL A 190 -3.58 -14.50 -5.16
CA VAL A 190 -4.56 -15.02 -6.10
C VAL A 190 -5.73 -15.60 -5.33
N ALA A 191 -6.89 -14.94 -5.42
CA ALA A 191 -8.16 -15.46 -4.91
C ALA A 191 -8.90 -16.13 -6.05
N GLU A 192 -8.96 -17.48 -6.05
CA GLU A 192 -9.65 -18.24 -7.09
C GLU A 192 -11.18 -18.11 -6.96
N GLU A 193 -11.91 -18.63 -7.95
CA GLU A 193 -13.34 -18.41 -8.09
C GLU A 193 -14.12 -18.79 -6.83
N HIS A 194 -15.01 -17.89 -6.42
CA HIS A 194 -15.90 -18.02 -5.26
C HIS A 194 -15.16 -18.20 -3.92
N SER A 195 -13.88 -17.89 -3.85
CA SER A 195 -13.11 -17.85 -2.61
C SER A 195 -13.36 -16.56 -1.84
N SER A 196 -13.03 -16.55 -0.54
CA SER A 196 -13.02 -15.32 0.25
C SER A 196 -11.93 -15.34 1.32
N ALA A 197 -11.28 -14.20 1.53
CA ALA A 197 -10.28 -14.02 2.57
C ALA A 197 -10.20 -12.55 3.01
N THR A 198 -9.63 -12.34 4.21
CA THR A 198 -9.17 -11.05 4.69
C THR A 198 -7.66 -11.07 4.79
N LEU A 199 -6.99 -10.10 4.15
CA LEU A 199 -5.54 -9.91 4.14
C LEU A 199 -5.19 -8.65 4.93
N ILE A 200 -4.13 -8.72 5.72
CA ILE A 200 -3.53 -7.57 6.39
C ILE A 200 -2.07 -7.47 5.94
N GLU A 201 -1.70 -6.40 5.29
CA GLU A 201 -0.31 -6.02 5.04
C GLU A 201 0.14 -5.02 6.11
N SER A 202 1.21 -5.34 6.82
CA SER A 202 1.79 -4.45 7.82
C SER A 202 3.23 -4.11 7.43
N PHE A 203 3.54 -2.82 7.29
CA PHE A 203 4.90 -2.32 7.07
C PHE A 203 5.40 -1.67 8.35
N VAL A 204 6.43 -2.27 8.95
CA VAL A 204 6.93 -1.90 10.27
C VAL A 204 8.46 -1.91 10.33
N SER A 205 9.03 -1.25 11.34
CA SER A 205 10.46 -1.27 11.60
C SER A 205 10.78 -1.58 13.06
N THR A 206 11.96 -2.10 13.31
CA THR A 206 12.44 -2.38 14.67
C THR A 206 13.02 -1.17 15.37
N GLY A 207 13.42 -0.14 14.63
CA GLY A 207 14.09 1.05 15.13
C GLY A 207 13.80 2.30 14.32
N GLU A 208 14.51 3.38 14.66
CA GLU A 208 14.39 4.71 14.04
C GLU A 208 15.45 4.93 12.95
N ASN A 209 15.84 3.88 12.25
CA ASN A 209 16.82 3.93 11.19
C ASN A 209 16.27 4.57 9.91
N GLN A 210 17.18 5.05 9.07
CA GLN A 210 16.85 5.52 7.74
C GLN A 210 17.10 4.40 6.72
N TYR A 211 16.07 4.04 5.97
CA TYR A 211 16.11 2.97 4.97
C TYR A 211 15.16 3.28 3.82
N PHE A 212 15.17 2.42 2.82
CA PHE A 212 14.28 2.50 1.68
C PHE A 212 13.50 1.20 1.50
N THR A 213 12.19 1.27 1.53
CA THR A 213 11.28 0.19 1.17
C THR A 213 10.60 0.53 -0.16
N ASP A 214 10.76 -0.34 -1.16
CA ASP A 214 10.01 -0.26 -2.42
C ASP A 214 9.22 -1.55 -2.59
N ALA A 215 7.94 -1.52 -2.26
CA ALA A 215 7.08 -2.69 -2.16
C ALA A 215 6.13 -2.81 -3.36
N VAL A 216 5.88 -4.04 -3.82
CA VAL A 216 4.87 -4.28 -4.85
C VAL A 216 3.95 -5.44 -4.45
N THR A 217 2.65 -5.19 -4.47
CA THR A 217 1.58 -6.16 -4.22
C THR A 217 0.73 -6.33 -5.48
N GLU A 218 0.66 -7.53 -6.00
CA GLU A 218 -0.21 -7.91 -7.12
C GLU A 218 -1.36 -8.77 -6.60
N VAL A 219 -2.58 -8.36 -6.89
CA VAL A 219 -3.82 -8.98 -6.41
C VAL A 219 -4.64 -9.41 -7.62
N VAL A 220 -5.01 -10.69 -7.66
CA VAL A 220 -5.90 -11.24 -8.70
C VAL A 220 -7.11 -11.84 -8.02
N ILE A 221 -8.28 -11.31 -8.31
CA ILE A 221 -9.55 -11.74 -7.72
C ILE A 221 -10.40 -12.33 -8.83
N LYS A 222 -10.59 -13.65 -8.81
CA LYS A 222 -11.34 -14.37 -9.84
C LYS A 222 -12.84 -14.22 -9.67
N ASP A 223 -13.60 -14.78 -10.61
CA ASP A 223 -15.05 -14.66 -10.68
C ASP A 223 -15.75 -15.02 -9.35
N GLY A 224 -16.56 -14.10 -8.85
CA GLY A 224 -17.29 -14.24 -7.61
C GLY A 224 -16.44 -14.33 -6.33
N ALA A 225 -15.13 -14.15 -6.41
CA ALA A 225 -14.27 -14.14 -5.24
C ALA A 225 -14.33 -12.78 -4.52
N ARG A 226 -13.98 -12.78 -3.23
CA ARG A 226 -14.01 -11.61 -2.36
C ARG A 226 -12.72 -11.48 -1.57
N LEU A 227 -12.12 -10.31 -1.59
CA LEU A 227 -10.93 -10.01 -0.80
C LEU A 227 -11.12 -8.70 -0.03
N GLU A 228 -11.04 -8.79 1.30
CA GLU A 228 -10.83 -7.62 2.16
C GLU A 228 -9.33 -7.45 2.36
N HIS A 229 -8.81 -6.23 2.22
CA HIS A 229 -7.38 -5.97 2.28
C HIS A 229 -7.10 -4.71 3.09
N TYR A 230 -6.50 -4.89 4.25
CA TYR A 230 -6.04 -3.80 5.11
C TYR A 230 -4.53 -3.62 4.96
N ARG A 231 -4.10 -2.42 4.62
CA ARG A 231 -2.69 -2.06 4.52
C ARG A 231 -2.35 -1.04 5.60
N VAL A 232 -1.49 -1.42 6.54
CA VAL A 232 -1.06 -0.55 7.65
C VAL A 232 0.44 -0.26 7.51
N GLN A 233 0.79 1.00 7.27
CA GLN A 233 2.16 1.46 7.17
C GLN A 233 2.50 2.31 8.40
N GLN A 234 3.37 1.78 9.25
CA GLN A 234 3.84 2.40 10.49
C GLN A 234 5.35 2.17 10.63
N GLU A 235 6.11 2.87 9.83
CA GLU A 235 7.56 2.76 9.76
C GLU A 235 8.25 3.93 10.48
N SER A 236 9.58 3.84 10.63
CA SER A 236 10.40 4.92 11.16
C SER A 236 10.10 6.27 10.52
N GLY A 237 10.04 7.34 11.30
CA GLY A 237 9.90 8.70 10.79
C GLY A 237 11.04 9.18 9.88
N LYS A 238 12.11 8.37 9.72
CA LYS A 238 13.23 8.61 8.80
C LYS A 238 13.16 7.75 7.55
N ALA A 239 12.23 6.78 7.46
CA ALA A 239 12.10 5.84 6.35
C ALA A 239 11.63 6.53 5.06
N PHE A 240 12.13 6.02 3.94
CA PHE A 240 11.56 6.25 2.62
C PHE A 240 10.77 5.00 2.23
N HIS A 241 9.49 5.18 1.92
CA HIS A 241 8.61 4.09 1.53
C HIS A 241 7.93 4.44 0.19
N THR A 242 8.07 3.55 -0.78
CA THR A 242 7.26 3.55 -2.00
C THR A 242 6.56 2.21 -2.12
N SER A 243 5.31 2.21 -2.54
CA SER A 243 4.57 0.98 -2.74
C SER A 243 3.59 1.08 -3.89
N LEU A 244 3.39 -0.04 -4.57
CA LEU A 244 2.41 -0.21 -5.62
C LEU A 244 1.53 -1.42 -5.28
N THR A 245 0.21 -1.19 -5.21
CA THR A 245 -0.79 -2.26 -5.19
C THR A 245 -1.53 -2.27 -6.52
N SER A 246 -1.56 -3.40 -7.20
CA SER A 246 -2.27 -3.59 -8.47
C SER A 246 -3.27 -4.72 -8.35
N ALA A 247 -4.56 -4.44 -8.52
CA ALA A 247 -5.65 -5.41 -8.41
C ALA A 247 -6.40 -5.58 -9.74
N GLU A 248 -6.65 -6.83 -10.11
CA GLU A 248 -7.45 -7.23 -11.27
C GLU A 248 -8.69 -8.00 -10.79
N LEU A 249 -9.88 -7.56 -11.22
CA LEU A 249 -11.16 -8.03 -10.71
C LEU A 249 -11.93 -8.83 -11.78
N GLY A 250 -12.23 -10.09 -11.47
CA GLY A 250 -13.08 -10.98 -12.26
C GLY A 250 -14.57 -10.63 -12.16
N ARG A 251 -15.39 -11.35 -12.90
CA ARG A 251 -16.84 -11.14 -12.95
C ARG A 251 -17.51 -11.30 -11.58
N GLY A 252 -18.28 -10.30 -11.17
CA GLY A 252 -19.03 -10.32 -9.91
C GLY A 252 -18.14 -10.49 -8.68
N SER A 253 -16.84 -10.16 -8.78
CA SER A 253 -15.90 -10.18 -7.67
C SER A 253 -15.99 -8.90 -6.84
N SER A 254 -15.44 -8.94 -5.63
CA SER A 254 -15.41 -7.79 -4.73
C SER A 254 -14.03 -7.59 -4.12
N TYR A 255 -13.54 -6.36 -4.17
CA TYR A 255 -12.30 -5.92 -3.53
C TYR A 255 -12.57 -4.75 -2.61
N ASP A 256 -12.42 -4.97 -1.31
CA ASP A 256 -12.58 -3.95 -0.26
C ASP A 256 -11.19 -3.70 0.35
N THR A 257 -10.62 -2.51 0.11
CA THR A 257 -9.29 -2.20 0.62
C THR A 257 -9.25 -0.90 1.39
N THR A 258 -8.57 -0.92 2.54
CA THR A 258 -8.34 0.26 3.38
C THR A 258 -6.85 0.44 3.64
N SER A 259 -6.29 1.57 3.19
CA SER A 259 -4.89 1.92 3.43
C SER A 259 -4.75 2.88 4.61
N ILE A 260 -3.88 2.55 5.56
CA ILE A 260 -3.56 3.37 6.73
C ILE A 260 -2.09 3.79 6.64
N ASN A 261 -1.82 5.09 6.54
CA ASN A 261 -0.47 5.65 6.48
C ASN A 261 -0.20 6.50 7.72
N LEU A 262 0.74 6.05 8.57
CA LEU A 262 1.03 6.61 9.90
C LEU A 262 2.47 7.07 10.08
N GLY A 263 3.34 6.91 9.08
CA GLY A 263 4.75 7.17 9.27
C GLY A 263 5.55 7.34 8.00
N GLY A 264 6.88 7.38 8.17
CA GLY A 264 7.83 7.62 7.10
C GLY A 264 8.20 9.10 6.95
N ARG A 265 9.45 9.38 6.60
CA ARG A 265 9.87 10.70 6.13
C ARG A 265 9.19 11.04 4.81
N LEU A 266 9.11 10.07 3.93
CA LEU A 266 8.37 10.10 2.69
C LEU A 266 7.72 8.74 2.50
N ALA A 267 6.40 8.69 2.44
CA ALA A 267 5.63 7.50 2.15
C ALA A 267 4.73 7.73 0.92
N ARG A 268 4.87 6.90 -0.11
CA ARG A 268 3.99 6.93 -1.27
C ARG A 268 3.35 5.58 -1.53
N HIS A 269 2.04 5.59 -1.74
CA HIS A 269 1.27 4.43 -2.14
C HIS A 269 0.51 4.70 -3.44
N ASP A 270 0.88 3.97 -4.48
CA ASP A 270 0.14 3.90 -5.74
C ASP A 270 -0.78 2.68 -5.69
N ILE A 271 -2.08 2.86 -5.92
CA ILE A 271 -3.05 1.76 -6.01
C ILE A 271 -3.78 1.82 -7.35
N SER A 272 -3.80 0.70 -8.06
CA SER A 272 -4.50 0.53 -9.33
C SER A 272 -5.46 -0.64 -9.25
N VAL A 273 -6.73 -0.39 -9.57
CA VAL A 273 -7.78 -1.41 -9.63
C VAL A 273 -8.35 -1.44 -11.03
N VAL A 274 -8.29 -2.59 -11.68
CA VAL A 274 -8.84 -2.80 -13.02
C VAL A 274 -10.05 -3.72 -12.94
N MET A 275 -11.19 -3.23 -13.41
CA MET A 275 -12.44 -3.98 -13.53
C MET A 275 -12.69 -4.32 -14.99
N ASP A 276 -12.01 -5.38 -15.46
CA ASP A 276 -12.07 -5.84 -16.85
C ASP A 276 -13.18 -6.87 -17.11
N ASN A 277 -14.01 -7.14 -16.08
CA ASN A 277 -15.16 -8.02 -16.14
C ASN A 277 -16.41 -7.37 -15.53
N GLU A 278 -17.59 -7.81 -15.99
CA GLU A 278 -18.89 -7.26 -15.63
C GLU A 278 -19.26 -7.50 -14.15
N GLY A 279 -19.88 -6.51 -13.51
CA GLY A 279 -20.48 -6.63 -12.18
C GLY A 279 -19.47 -6.67 -11.04
N ALA A 280 -18.21 -6.27 -11.28
CA ALA A 280 -17.21 -6.16 -10.24
C ALA A 280 -17.49 -4.95 -9.33
N GLU A 281 -17.10 -5.07 -8.06
CA GLU A 281 -17.26 -4.02 -7.05
C GLU A 281 -15.94 -3.75 -6.33
N CYS A 282 -15.61 -2.47 -6.08
CA CYS A 282 -14.47 -2.14 -5.23
C CYS A 282 -14.74 -0.96 -4.30
N TRP A 283 -14.20 -1.08 -3.07
CA TRP A 283 -14.06 0.00 -2.10
C TRP A 283 -12.57 0.26 -1.90
N VAL A 284 -12.15 1.52 -2.11
CA VAL A 284 -10.74 1.92 -2.00
C VAL A 284 -10.65 3.06 -1.00
N ASP A 285 -10.62 2.71 0.26
CA ASP A 285 -10.66 3.67 1.36
C ASP A 285 -9.25 3.91 1.95
N GLY A 286 -9.09 4.99 2.71
CA GLY A 286 -7.84 5.24 3.38
C GLY A 286 -7.86 6.36 4.41
N LEU A 287 -6.92 6.26 5.35
CA LEU A 287 -6.63 7.26 6.35
C LEU A 287 -5.12 7.54 6.35
N TYR A 288 -4.73 8.80 6.27
CA TYR A 288 -3.36 9.20 6.56
C TYR A 288 -3.34 10.19 7.70
N LEU A 289 -2.46 9.91 8.67
CA LEU A 289 -2.27 10.68 9.87
C LEU A 289 -0.79 11.00 9.99
N VAL A 290 -0.40 12.22 9.69
CA VAL A 290 0.99 12.65 9.54
C VAL A 290 1.26 13.98 10.24
N GLY A 291 2.44 14.08 10.82
CA GLY A 291 2.88 15.25 11.57
C GLY A 291 4.34 15.63 11.31
N ALA A 292 4.88 16.55 12.10
CA ALA A 292 6.24 17.06 11.95
C ALA A 292 6.59 17.43 10.49
N ASP A 293 7.66 16.89 9.92
CA ASP A 293 8.12 17.12 8.54
C ASP A 293 7.82 15.94 7.60
N GLN A 294 6.85 15.10 7.95
CA GLN A 294 6.47 13.92 7.16
C GLN A 294 5.79 14.31 5.85
N HIS A 295 6.03 13.51 4.83
CA HIS A 295 5.37 13.63 3.53
C HIS A 295 4.68 12.31 3.17
N THR A 296 3.36 12.34 3.00
CA THR A 296 2.59 11.20 2.48
C THR A 296 1.98 11.52 1.12
N ASP A 297 1.94 10.54 0.24
CA ASP A 297 1.40 10.69 -1.11
C ASP A 297 0.58 9.45 -1.48
N THR A 298 -0.68 9.63 -1.85
CA THR A 298 -1.56 8.54 -2.29
C THR A 298 -2.05 8.81 -3.70
N HIS A 299 -1.74 7.89 -4.59
CA HIS A 299 -2.30 7.87 -5.94
C HIS A 299 -3.20 6.66 -6.12
N SER A 300 -4.42 6.88 -6.58
CA SER A 300 -5.34 5.80 -6.91
C SER A 300 -5.82 5.90 -8.35
N VAL A 301 -5.88 4.76 -9.02
CA VAL A 301 -6.49 4.61 -10.34
C VAL A 301 -7.52 3.49 -10.28
N ILE A 302 -8.77 3.81 -10.61
CA ILE A 302 -9.84 2.82 -10.74
C ILE A 302 -10.29 2.84 -12.19
N ASP A 303 -10.11 1.73 -12.91
CA ASP A 303 -10.41 1.61 -14.35
C ASP A 303 -11.62 0.69 -14.58
N HIS A 304 -12.78 1.29 -14.82
CA HIS A 304 -14.00 0.60 -15.21
C HIS A 304 -13.95 0.32 -16.70
N GLN A 305 -13.76 -0.94 -17.08
CA GLN A 305 -13.68 -1.37 -18.49
C GLN A 305 -14.95 -2.07 -18.96
N GLN A 306 -15.76 -2.60 -18.03
CA GLN A 306 -16.95 -3.38 -18.33
C GLN A 306 -18.19 -2.81 -17.61
N PRO A 307 -19.42 -3.14 -18.09
CA PRO A 307 -20.64 -2.59 -17.51
C PRO A 307 -20.99 -3.15 -16.14
N HIS A 308 -21.89 -2.44 -15.45
CA HIS A 308 -22.46 -2.80 -14.14
C HIS A 308 -21.42 -2.88 -13.01
N CYS A 309 -20.29 -2.18 -13.10
CA CYS A 309 -19.27 -2.13 -12.06
C CYS A 309 -19.49 -0.94 -11.12
N ASN A 310 -19.22 -1.15 -9.83
CA ASN A 310 -19.36 -0.13 -8.80
C ASN A 310 -18.01 0.15 -8.12
N SER A 311 -17.73 1.43 -7.86
CA SER A 311 -16.57 1.81 -7.05
C SER A 311 -16.87 2.94 -6.08
N HIS A 312 -16.39 2.78 -4.86
CA HIS A 312 -16.45 3.81 -3.83
C HIS A 312 -15.06 4.08 -3.29
N GLN A 313 -14.75 5.37 -3.11
CA GLN A 313 -13.48 5.79 -2.55
C GLN A 313 -13.69 6.87 -1.50
N LEU A 314 -13.19 6.62 -0.29
CA LEU A 314 -13.15 7.59 0.80
C LEU A 314 -11.74 7.69 1.36
N TYR A 315 -11.06 8.80 1.13
CA TYR A 315 -9.79 9.10 1.79
C TYR A 315 -9.93 10.27 2.74
N LYS A 316 -9.41 10.09 3.95
CA LYS A 316 -9.32 11.15 4.95
C LYS A 316 -7.88 11.40 5.37
N GLY A 317 -7.52 12.66 5.51
CA GLY A 317 -6.19 13.07 5.93
C GLY A 317 -6.25 13.96 7.17
N ILE A 318 -5.38 13.70 8.14
CA ILE A 318 -5.15 14.54 9.31
C ILE A 318 -3.68 14.94 9.28
N LEU A 319 -3.43 16.25 9.22
CA LEU A 319 -2.09 16.79 9.07
C LEU A 319 -1.77 17.81 10.17
N ASP A 320 -0.61 17.65 10.79
CA ASP A 320 -0.10 18.55 11.80
C ASP A 320 1.35 18.98 11.54
N GLY A 321 1.84 19.98 12.27
CA GLY A 321 3.20 20.50 12.12
C GLY A 321 3.45 21.05 10.70
N ASN A 322 4.55 20.64 10.08
CA ASN A 322 4.92 20.99 8.69
C ASN A 322 4.56 19.87 7.69
N ALA A 323 3.72 18.92 8.09
CA ALA A 323 3.41 17.75 7.29
C ALA A 323 2.79 18.14 5.93
N ARG A 324 3.08 17.30 4.96
CA ARG A 324 2.51 17.43 3.61
C ARG A 324 1.81 16.15 3.20
N ALA A 325 0.65 16.28 2.56
CA ALA A 325 -0.03 15.16 1.93
C ALA A 325 -0.34 15.47 0.47
N VAL A 326 -0.37 14.42 -0.33
CA VAL A 326 -0.88 14.44 -1.70
C VAL A 326 -1.94 13.36 -1.81
N PHE A 327 -3.07 13.71 -2.40
CA PHE A 327 -4.06 12.77 -2.85
C PHE A 327 -4.35 13.01 -4.34
N ASN A 328 -4.08 12.02 -5.16
CA ASN A 328 -4.40 12.03 -6.59
C ASN A 328 -5.23 10.79 -6.92
N GLY A 329 -6.54 10.97 -7.01
CA GLY A 329 -7.47 9.88 -7.32
C GLY A 329 -8.02 10.02 -8.72
N LYS A 330 -7.87 9.01 -9.54
CA LYS A 330 -8.39 8.99 -10.91
C LYS A 330 -9.34 7.81 -11.11
N VAL A 331 -10.52 8.11 -11.65
CA VAL A 331 -11.48 7.10 -12.09
C VAL A 331 -11.64 7.20 -13.61
N PHE A 332 -11.36 6.10 -14.28
CA PHE A 332 -11.66 5.93 -15.70
C PHE A 332 -12.96 5.15 -15.86
N VAL A 333 -13.85 5.65 -16.72
CA VAL A 333 -15.05 4.92 -17.14
C VAL A 333 -15.00 4.80 -18.66
N ARG A 334 -14.65 3.62 -19.15
CA ARG A 334 -14.46 3.35 -20.57
C ARG A 334 -15.79 3.36 -21.31
N GLU A 335 -15.77 3.52 -22.62
CA GLU A 335 -16.98 3.63 -23.47
C GLU A 335 -17.97 2.45 -23.24
N GLY A 336 -17.45 1.23 -23.08
CA GLY A 336 -18.24 0.02 -22.79
C GLY A 336 -18.76 -0.10 -21.36
N ALA A 337 -18.26 0.69 -20.42
CA ALA A 337 -18.55 0.57 -18.99
C ALA A 337 -19.87 1.27 -18.60
N GLN A 338 -20.95 0.90 -19.28
CA GLN A 338 -22.28 1.44 -19.00
C GLN A 338 -22.82 0.96 -17.65
N LYS A 339 -23.71 1.72 -17.02
CA LYS A 339 -24.27 1.44 -15.67
C LYS A 339 -23.22 1.44 -14.55
N THR A 340 -22.09 2.09 -14.78
CA THR A 340 -21.10 2.34 -13.72
C THR A 340 -21.68 3.25 -12.65
N ASP A 341 -21.45 2.90 -11.36
CA ASP A 341 -21.66 3.80 -10.21
C ASP A 341 -20.29 4.03 -9.55
N ALA A 342 -19.78 5.28 -9.62
CA ALA A 342 -18.45 5.61 -9.12
C ALA A 342 -18.47 6.88 -8.27
N MET A 343 -18.12 6.72 -6.99
CA MET A 343 -18.10 7.82 -6.02
C MET A 343 -16.70 7.98 -5.42
N GLN A 344 -16.14 9.18 -5.51
CA GLN A 344 -14.83 9.49 -4.95
C GLN A 344 -14.91 10.68 -3.98
N THR A 345 -14.38 10.51 -2.78
CA THR A 345 -14.36 11.57 -1.76
C THR A 345 -12.97 11.63 -1.11
N ASN A 346 -12.42 12.85 -1.01
CA ASN A 346 -11.22 13.13 -0.21
C ASN A 346 -11.47 14.30 0.72
N LYS A 347 -11.32 14.08 2.03
CA LYS A 347 -11.50 15.10 3.05
C LYS A 347 -10.20 15.25 3.85
N ASN A 348 -9.77 16.47 4.13
CA ASN A 348 -8.53 16.74 4.85
C ASN A 348 -8.74 17.74 5.97
N LEU A 349 -8.21 17.42 7.14
CA LEU A 349 -8.22 18.26 8.33
C LEU A 349 -6.80 18.73 8.63
N LEU A 350 -6.58 20.05 8.56
CA LEU A 350 -5.32 20.69 8.88
C LEU A 350 -5.34 21.17 10.33
N LEU A 351 -4.49 20.62 11.17
CA LEU A 351 -4.39 20.96 12.59
C LEU A 351 -3.41 22.12 12.84
N SER A 352 -2.50 22.39 11.90
CA SER A 352 -1.53 23.48 11.97
C SER A 352 -1.56 24.38 10.74
N PRO A 353 -1.12 25.66 10.84
CA PRO A 353 -1.04 26.58 9.72
C PRO A 353 0.00 26.21 8.66
N GLN A 354 1.00 25.39 9.01
CA GLN A 354 2.09 24.97 8.12
C GLN A 354 1.78 23.67 7.37
N ALA A 355 0.81 22.89 7.87
CA ALA A 355 0.36 21.67 7.20
C ALA A 355 -0.24 22.00 5.82
N ARG A 356 0.05 21.17 4.84
CA ARG A 356 -0.39 21.36 3.44
C ARG A 356 -0.87 20.09 2.82
N VAL A 357 -1.91 20.17 1.99
CA VAL A 357 -2.39 19.07 1.18
C VAL A 357 -2.62 19.53 -0.26
N ASP A 358 -2.17 18.72 -1.20
CA ASP A 358 -2.48 18.83 -2.61
C ASP A 358 -3.47 17.71 -2.97
N THR A 359 -4.74 18.05 -3.26
CA THR A 359 -5.78 17.08 -3.59
C THR A 359 -6.25 17.27 -5.02
N LYS A 360 -6.24 16.19 -5.81
CA LYS A 360 -6.56 16.18 -7.24
C LYS A 360 -7.48 14.99 -7.59
N PRO A 361 -8.78 15.05 -7.27
CA PRO A 361 -9.72 14.05 -7.77
C PRO A 361 -10.00 14.27 -9.25
N GLN A 362 -10.01 13.20 -10.05
CA GLN A 362 -10.19 13.23 -11.50
C GLN A 362 -11.18 12.17 -11.95
N LEU A 363 -12.08 12.53 -12.86
CA LEU A 363 -12.99 11.62 -13.55
C LEU A 363 -12.76 11.74 -15.06
N GLU A 364 -12.49 10.62 -15.72
CA GLU A 364 -12.41 10.52 -17.17
C GLU A 364 -13.50 9.56 -17.66
N ILE A 365 -14.63 10.12 -18.08
CA ILE A 365 -15.87 9.39 -18.36
C ILE A 365 -16.12 9.40 -19.87
N TYR A 366 -16.19 8.21 -20.45
CA TYR A 366 -16.45 7.99 -21.89
C TYR A 366 -17.75 7.22 -22.15
N ALA A 367 -18.50 6.83 -21.09
CA ALA A 367 -19.80 6.18 -21.18
C ALA A 367 -20.93 7.16 -20.82
N ASP A 368 -22.12 6.97 -21.38
CA ASP A 368 -23.24 7.92 -21.26
C ASP A 368 -24.18 7.61 -20.08
N ASP A 369 -24.43 6.32 -19.81
CA ASP A 369 -25.40 5.88 -18.81
C ASP A 369 -24.68 5.45 -17.52
N VAL A 370 -24.22 6.44 -16.75
CA VAL A 370 -23.42 6.24 -15.53
C VAL A 370 -23.81 7.21 -14.43
N LYS A 371 -23.44 6.86 -13.20
CA LYS A 371 -23.53 7.72 -12.02
C LYS A 371 -22.12 7.92 -11.46
N CYS A 372 -21.52 9.08 -11.74
CA CYS A 372 -20.17 9.35 -11.28
C CYS A 372 -20.12 10.70 -10.59
N ALA A 373 -19.51 10.74 -9.41
CA ALA A 373 -19.28 11.99 -8.69
C ALA A 373 -17.94 11.95 -7.96
N HIS A 374 -17.33 13.13 -7.81
CA HIS A 374 -16.19 13.31 -6.93
C HIS A 374 -16.33 14.55 -6.06
N GLY A 375 -15.66 14.54 -4.91
CA GLY A 375 -15.59 15.69 -4.02
C GLY A 375 -14.26 15.73 -3.27
N ALA A 376 -13.76 16.96 -3.07
CA ALA A 376 -12.61 17.17 -2.20
C ALA A 376 -12.89 18.32 -1.26
N ALA A 377 -12.45 18.19 -0.01
CA ALA A 377 -12.54 19.23 1.00
C ALA A 377 -11.22 19.33 1.78
N VAL A 378 -10.80 20.56 2.03
CA VAL A 378 -9.67 20.86 2.90
C VAL A 378 -10.14 21.92 3.89
N GLY A 379 -10.02 21.62 5.17
CA GLY A 379 -10.50 22.51 6.21
C GLY A 379 -9.65 22.42 7.47
N GLN A 380 -10.04 23.23 8.43
CA GLN A 380 -9.55 23.20 9.80
C GLN A 380 -10.70 22.80 10.72
N ILE A 381 -10.40 22.57 12.01
CA ILE A 381 -11.44 22.31 13.01
C ILE A 381 -12.46 23.44 13.01
N ASP A 382 -13.72 23.07 12.92
CA ASP A 382 -14.84 24.01 12.94
C ASP A 382 -14.90 24.74 14.29
N GLN A 383 -14.81 26.07 14.25
CA GLN A 383 -14.79 26.89 15.46
C GLN A 383 -16.17 26.95 16.15
N GLU A 384 -17.26 26.78 15.40
CA GLU A 384 -18.60 26.73 15.98
C GLU A 384 -18.85 25.43 16.73
N GLU A 385 -18.40 24.29 16.15
CA GLU A 385 -18.43 22.99 16.82
C GLU A 385 -17.56 22.99 18.09
N LEU A 386 -16.34 23.55 17.98
CA LEU A 386 -15.45 23.68 19.13
C LEU A 386 -16.06 24.56 20.22
N PHE A 387 -16.62 25.69 19.87
CA PHE A 387 -17.32 26.60 20.81
C PHE A 387 -18.53 25.89 21.45
N TYR A 388 -19.29 25.11 20.69
CA TYR A 388 -20.40 24.31 21.23
C TYR A 388 -19.96 23.34 22.31
N LEU A 389 -18.85 22.62 22.08
CA LEU A 389 -18.25 21.69 23.07
C LEU A 389 -17.78 22.46 24.33
N GLN A 390 -17.13 23.61 24.15
CA GLN A 390 -16.70 24.50 25.26
C GLN A 390 -17.90 24.99 26.08
N ALA A 391 -18.99 25.38 25.43
CA ALA A 391 -20.21 25.83 26.12
C ALA A 391 -20.87 24.68 26.97
N ARG A 392 -20.49 23.41 26.71
CA ARG A 392 -20.89 22.22 27.49
C ARG A 392 -19.86 21.83 28.55
N GLY A 393 -18.84 22.63 28.80
CA GLY A 393 -17.84 22.42 29.84
C GLY A 393 -16.65 21.55 29.40
N ILE A 394 -16.52 21.24 28.11
CA ILE A 394 -15.36 20.55 27.55
C ILE A 394 -14.25 21.58 27.31
N ASN A 395 -13.05 21.30 27.83
CA ASN A 395 -11.92 22.19 27.59
C ASN A 395 -11.56 22.24 26.09
N PRO A 396 -10.92 23.35 25.60
CA PRO A 396 -10.63 23.52 24.19
C PRO A 396 -9.78 22.39 23.56
N GLU A 397 -8.85 21.86 24.32
CA GLU A 397 -7.91 20.81 23.88
C GLU A 397 -8.63 19.48 23.69
N LEU A 398 -9.41 19.07 24.69
CA LEU A 398 -10.26 17.88 24.60
C LEU A 398 -11.31 18.03 23.48
N GLY A 399 -11.86 19.25 23.32
CA GLY A 399 -12.80 19.53 22.22
C GLY A 399 -12.17 19.33 20.84
N ARG A 400 -10.93 19.82 20.64
CA ARG A 400 -10.17 19.58 19.40
C ARG A 400 -9.90 18.09 19.19
N SER A 401 -9.50 17.38 20.25
CA SER A 401 -9.26 15.96 20.23
C SER A 401 -10.50 15.16 19.80
N LEU A 402 -11.65 15.45 20.38
CA LEU A 402 -12.91 14.81 20.03
C LEU A 402 -13.33 15.04 18.58
N LEU A 403 -13.20 16.28 18.08
CA LEU A 403 -13.53 16.61 16.69
C LEU A 403 -12.56 15.93 15.70
N THR A 404 -11.27 15.86 16.05
CA THR A 404 -10.27 15.16 15.21
C THR A 404 -10.51 13.65 15.20
N TYR A 405 -10.83 13.07 16.35
CA TYR A 405 -11.18 11.65 16.46
C TYR A 405 -12.42 11.34 15.62
N GLY A 406 -13.51 12.09 15.79
CA GLY A 406 -14.74 11.92 15.01
C GLY A 406 -14.52 12.08 13.50
N PHE A 407 -13.54 12.91 13.10
CA PHE A 407 -13.14 12.99 11.69
C PHE A 407 -12.48 11.70 11.20
N ALA A 408 -11.60 11.07 11.98
CA ALA A 408 -10.94 9.80 11.63
C ALA A 408 -11.91 8.61 11.65
N GLU A 409 -12.85 8.61 12.58
CA GLU A 409 -13.74 7.49 12.89
C GLU A 409 -14.55 7.01 11.68
N GLU A 410 -14.94 7.92 10.76
CA GLU A 410 -15.67 7.54 9.53
C GLU A 410 -14.94 6.49 8.67
N VAL A 411 -13.60 6.46 8.73
CA VAL A 411 -12.80 5.40 8.07
C VAL A 411 -12.53 4.24 9.02
N ILE A 412 -12.23 4.54 10.30
CA ILE A 412 -11.89 3.51 11.30
C ILE A 412 -13.06 2.54 11.49
N GLU A 413 -14.30 3.03 11.53
CA GLU A 413 -15.50 2.18 11.68
C GLU A 413 -15.68 1.15 10.55
N LYS A 414 -15.17 1.43 9.34
CA LYS A 414 -15.22 0.50 8.20
C LYS A 414 -14.28 -0.69 8.35
N ILE A 415 -13.26 -0.57 9.20
CA ILE A 415 -12.30 -1.66 9.46
C ILE A 415 -13.00 -2.73 10.30
N LYS A 416 -12.91 -4.00 9.88
CA LYS A 416 -13.57 -5.13 10.57
C LYS A 416 -12.63 -5.88 11.50
N ILE A 417 -11.40 -5.41 11.69
CA ILE A 417 -10.37 -6.02 12.55
C ILE A 417 -10.26 -5.18 13.82
N ASP A 418 -10.71 -5.72 14.94
CA ASP A 418 -10.80 -4.98 16.20
C ASP A 418 -9.44 -4.52 16.74
N SER A 419 -8.38 -5.33 16.56
CA SER A 419 -7.03 -4.95 16.98
C SER A 419 -6.45 -3.81 16.14
N ILE A 420 -6.79 -3.70 14.83
CA ILE A 420 -6.41 -2.54 14.01
C ILE A 420 -7.17 -1.30 14.48
N LYS A 421 -8.47 -1.40 14.76
CA LYS A 421 -9.25 -0.28 15.29
C LYS A 421 -8.65 0.23 16.59
N ALA A 422 -8.40 -0.65 17.55
CA ALA A 422 -7.83 -0.29 18.83
C ALA A 422 -6.45 0.39 18.71
N GLN A 423 -5.62 -0.09 17.78
CA GLN A 423 -4.33 0.53 17.49
C GLN A 423 -4.50 1.95 16.93
N LEU A 424 -5.44 2.15 16.00
CA LEU A 424 -5.71 3.46 15.40
C LEU A 424 -6.28 4.44 16.41
N ASP A 425 -7.22 3.99 17.25
CA ASP A 425 -7.78 4.77 18.33
C ASP A 425 -6.68 5.28 19.27
N GLU A 426 -5.75 4.39 19.67
CA GLU A 426 -4.62 4.76 20.52
C GLU A 426 -3.69 5.78 19.81
N ILE A 427 -3.39 5.58 18.53
CA ILE A 427 -2.53 6.49 17.76
C ILE A 427 -3.16 7.87 17.63
N VAL A 428 -4.44 7.93 17.26
CA VAL A 428 -5.18 9.21 17.14
C VAL A 428 -5.20 9.92 18.49
N LEU A 429 -5.53 9.21 19.57
CA LEU A 429 -5.56 9.79 20.91
C LEU A 429 -4.18 10.24 21.41
N ARG A 430 -3.11 9.49 21.11
CA ARG A 430 -1.73 9.89 21.48
C ARG A 430 -1.29 11.16 20.76
N GLN A 431 -1.51 11.29 19.47
CA GLN A 431 -1.16 12.50 18.71
C GLN A 431 -1.90 13.73 19.25
N LEU A 432 -3.12 13.53 19.75
CA LEU A 432 -3.92 14.58 20.36
C LEU A 432 -3.42 14.93 21.77
N ASN A 433 -2.91 13.97 22.54
CA ASN A 433 -2.36 14.21 23.87
C ASN A 433 -0.95 14.81 23.84
N THR A 434 -0.16 14.56 22.78
CA THR A 434 1.18 15.17 22.63
C THR A 434 1.11 16.68 22.38
N GLN A 435 -0.07 17.23 22.06
CA GLN A 435 -0.33 18.68 22.00
C GLN A 435 -0.68 19.26 23.37
N LEU A 436 -0.80 18.42 24.40
CA LEU A 436 -1.18 18.79 25.78
C LEU A 436 0.03 19.01 26.71
N GLU A 437 1.24 18.63 26.30
CA GLU A 437 2.52 18.89 26.98
C GLU A 437 3.28 20.05 26.32
#